data_d47a44761e4a571200324daa2f7345d7
#
_entry.id   d47a44761e4a571200324daa2f7345d7
#
_cell.length_a   1.000
_cell.length_b   1.000
_cell.length_c   1.000
_cell.angle_alpha   90.00
_cell.angle_beta   90.00
_cell.angle_gamma   90.00
#
_symmetry.space_group_name_H-M   'P 1'
#
loop_
_entity.id
_entity.type
_entity.pdbx_description
1 polymer ?
#
loop_
_entity_poly.entity_id
_entity_poly.type
_entity_poly.pdbx_seq_one_letter_code
_entity_poly.pdbx_strand_id
1 'polypeptide(L)'
;MNAPVKRRKRNNFLDNKQFCEALIDYKQKCAIAKERGETKPVIPRYIGKSFLDIAEHLSMRPNFSNYPYRQDMVMDAVENCVVYCANFDPQKSKNPFSYFTQVCWYAFIRRIGKEKRQIEICDKIIS
;
A
#
# COMPACT_ATOMS: atom_id res chain seq x y z
N MET A 1 8.17 20.05 32.57
CA MET A 1 7.62 19.86 31.93
C MET A 1 8.04 19.40 30.86
N ASN A 2 7.76 18.87 30.52
CA ASN A 2 8.17 18.35 29.61
C ASN A 2 7.66 18.58 28.42
N ALA A 3 8.26 18.74 27.76
CA ALA A 3 7.97 18.96 26.53
C ALA A 3 7.32 17.79 26.12
N PRO A 4 6.44 17.92 25.43
CA PRO A 4 5.70 16.91 25.02
C PRO A 4 6.61 16.16 24.18
N VAL A 5 6.64 15.11 24.28
CA VAL A 5 7.38 14.32 23.60
C VAL A 5 7.12 14.61 22.25
N LYS A 6 7.99 15.08 21.60
CA LYS A 6 7.84 15.36 20.39
C LYS A 6 7.56 14.13 19.72
N ARG A 7 6.54 13.97 19.22
CA ARG A 7 6.19 12.93 18.55
C ARG A 7 7.21 12.82 17.55
N ARG A 8 7.93 11.90 17.45
CA ARG A 8 8.86 11.72 16.61
C ARG A 8 8.34 11.95 15.29
N LYS A 9 8.87 12.64 14.53
CA LYS A 9 8.45 12.92 13.31
C LYS A 9 8.44 11.65 12.66
N ARG A 10 7.46 11.17 12.24
CA ARG A 10 7.32 10.01 11.68
C ARG A 10 8.12 10.10 10.52
N ASN A 11 8.73 9.33 10.10
CA ASN A 11 9.46 9.26 9.08
C ASN A 11 9.06 9.99 8.01
N ASN A 12 9.72 10.63 7.53
CA ASN A 12 9.39 11.42 6.50
C ASN A 12 9.77 10.90 5.18
N PHE A 13 9.75 9.61 4.96
CA PHE A 13 10.07 9.08 3.66
C PHE A 13 8.96 9.40 2.65
N LEU A 14 7.82 9.90 3.12
CA LEU A 14 6.72 10.21 2.24
C LEU A 14 6.04 11.49 2.68
N ASP A 15 5.93 12.46 1.76
CA ASP A 15 5.23 13.70 2.04
C ASP A 15 3.79 13.51 1.65
N ASN A 16 2.91 13.43 2.62
CA ASN A 16 1.50 13.15 2.41
C ASN A 16 0.82 14.16 1.50
N LYS A 17 1.19 15.42 1.60
CA LYS A 17 0.57 16.45 0.77
C LYS A 17 0.98 16.26 -0.69
N GLN A 18 2.25 16.03 -0.94
CA GLN A 18 2.75 15.82 -2.28
C GLN A 18 2.15 14.54 -2.87
N PHE A 19 2.01 13.50 -2.06
CA PHE A 19 1.44 12.24 -2.48
C PHE A 19 -0.02 12.45 -2.88
N CYS A 20 -0.76 13.20 -2.08
CA CYS A 20 -2.15 13.48 -2.36
C CYS A 20 -2.30 14.25 -3.68
N GLU A 21 -1.43 15.23 -3.91
CA GLU A 21 -1.45 16.00 -5.14
C GLU A 21 -1.15 15.13 -6.35
N ALA A 22 -0.21 14.22 -6.22
CA ALA A 22 0.13 13.32 -7.30
C ALA A 22 -1.04 12.39 -7.63
N LEU A 23 -1.76 11.93 -6.61
CA LEU A 23 -2.91 11.07 -6.82
C LEU A 23 -4.05 11.81 -7.49
N ILE A 24 -4.27 13.06 -7.12
CA ILE A 24 -5.29 13.89 -7.74
C ILE A 24 -4.97 14.07 -9.22
N ASP A 25 -3.72 14.40 -9.51
CA ASP A 25 -3.30 14.61 -10.89
C ASP A 25 -3.47 13.34 -11.71
N TYR A 26 -3.09 12.19 -11.17
CA TYR A 26 -3.21 10.93 -11.86
C TYR A 26 -4.70 10.60 -12.11
N LYS A 27 -5.56 10.84 -11.13
CA LYS A 27 -6.98 10.58 -11.30
C LYS A 27 -7.57 11.43 -12.41
N GLN A 28 -7.13 12.68 -12.53
CA GLN A 28 -7.59 13.55 -13.60
C GLN A 28 -7.16 13.02 -14.95
N LYS A 29 -5.93 12.55 -15.05
CA LYS A 29 -5.44 11.99 -16.31
C LYS A 29 -6.20 10.73 -16.69
N CYS A 30 -6.56 9.92 -15.72
CA CYS A 30 -7.35 8.72 -15.97
C CYS A 30 -8.74 9.09 -16.48
N ALA A 31 -9.34 10.12 -15.89
CA ALA A 31 -10.67 10.55 -16.31
C ALA A 31 -10.64 11.08 -17.74
N ILE A 32 -9.63 11.85 -18.09
CA ILE A 32 -9.50 12.38 -19.44
C ILE A 32 -9.31 11.24 -20.44
N ALA A 33 -8.47 10.27 -20.12
CA ALA A 33 -8.24 9.15 -21.00
C ALA A 33 -9.52 8.36 -21.21
N LYS A 34 -10.31 8.21 -20.15
CA LYS A 34 -11.55 7.47 -20.26
C LYS A 34 -12.53 8.19 -21.17
N GLU A 35 -12.60 9.51 -21.05
CA GLU A 35 -13.48 10.28 -21.90
C GLU A 35 -13.08 10.17 -23.37
N ARG A 36 -11.81 10.08 -23.64
CA ARG A 36 -11.32 10.00 -25.01
C ARG A 36 -11.28 8.58 -25.54
N GLY A 37 -11.68 7.61 -24.75
CA GLY A 37 -11.62 6.22 -25.16
C GLY A 37 -10.20 5.69 -25.24
N GLU A 38 -9.26 6.34 -24.54
CA GLU A 38 -7.88 5.92 -24.59
C GLU A 38 -7.56 4.96 -23.46
N THR A 39 -6.42 4.29 -23.56
CA THR A 39 -6.02 3.34 -22.55
C THR A 39 -5.72 4.08 -21.26
N LYS A 40 -5.97 3.42 -20.14
CA LYS A 40 -5.69 4.01 -18.85
C LYS A 40 -4.21 4.33 -18.75
N PRO A 41 -3.83 5.51 -18.29
CA PRO A 41 -2.42 5.89 -18.17
C PRO A 41 -1.68 5.02 -17.18
N VAL A 42 -0.40 4.84 -17.44
CA VAL A 42 0.45 4.08 -16.53
C VAL A 42 0.64 4.90 -15.27
N ILE A 43 0.70 4.24 -14.13
CA ILE A 43 0.91 4.92 -12.87
C ILE A 43 2.29 5.56 -12.89
N PRO A 44 2.39 6.84 -12.54
CA PRO A 44 3.67 7.55 -12.52
C PRO A 44 4.63 6.92 -11.53
N ARG A 45 5.91 7.04 -11.84
CA ARG A 45 6.94 6.47 -11.00
C ARG A 45 6.83 6.92 -9.53
N TYR A 46 6.53 8.18 -9.31
CA TYR A 46 6.43 8.70 -7.95
C TYR A 46 5.37 7.95 -7.14
N ILE A 47 4.22 7.71 -7.73
CA ILE A 47 3.14 7.01 -7.03
C ILE A 47 3.52 5.55 -6.81
N GLY A 48 4.08 4.90 -7.81
CA GLY A 48 4.50 3.51 -7.67
C GLY A 48 5.56 3.34 -6.61
N LYS A 49 6.53 4.25 -6.57
CA LYS A 49 7.57 4.19 -5.57
C LYS A 49 7.00 4.45 -4.18
N SER A 50 6.01 5.33 -4.09
CA SER A 50 5.37 5.60 -2.80
C SER A 50 4.66 4.35 -2.27
N PHE A 51 3.98 3.61 -3.14
CA PHE A 51 3.34 2.37 -2.73
C PHE A 51 4.39 1.37 -2.22
N LEU A 52 5.50 1.26 -2.93
CA LEU A 52 6.56 0.34 -2.54
C LEU A 52 7.16 0.75 -1.20
N ASP A 53 7.40 2.04 -1.01
CA ASP A 53 7.97 2.53 0.25
C ASP A 53 7.03 2.25 1.42
N ILE A 54 5.73 2.46 1.23
CA ILE A 54 4.76 2.17 2.28
C ILE A 54 4.78 0.68 2.62
N ALA A 55 4.74 -0.16 1.60
CA ALA A 55 4.70 -1.60 1.84
C ALA A 55 5.97 -2.10 2.50
N GLU A 56 7.12 -1.60 2.06
CA GLU A 56 8.38 -2.03 2.65
C GLU A 56 8.50 -1.60 4.09
N HIS A 57 8.14 -0.36 4.39
CA HIS A 57 8.23 0.11 5.77
C HIS A 57 7.27 -0.66 6.68
N LEU A 58 6.08 -0.95 6.19
CA LEU A 58 5.13 -1.71 6.99
C LEU A 58 5.64 -3.13 7.24
N SER A 59 6.31 -3.72 6.24
CA SER A 59 6.78 -5.09 6.37
C SER A 59 7.90 -5.23 7.39
N MET A 60 8.49 -4.11 7.80
CA MET A 60 9.57 -4.17 8.79
C MET A 60 9.05 -4.19 10.22
N ARG A 61 7.75 -4.01 10.40
CA ARG A 61 7.21 -4.05 11.76
C ARG A 61 7.32 -5.45 12.32
N PRO A 62 7.42 -5.59 13.63
CA PRO A 62 7.61 -6.92 14.24
C PRO A 62 6.59 -7.96 13.83
N ASN A 63 5.37 -7.53 13.52
CA ASN A 63 4.34 -8.47 13.08
C ASN A 63 4.74 -9.20 11.81
N PHE A 64 5.56 -8.60 10.98
CA PHE A 64 5.84 -9.12 9.65
C PHE A 64 7.31 -9.36 9.34
N SER A 65 8.21 -8.81 10.14
CA SER A 65 9.62 -8.78 9.77
C SER A 65 10.25 -10.15 9.64
N ASN A 66 9.73 -11.14 10.37
CA ASN A 66 10.29 -12.47 10.31
C ASN A 66 9.56 -13.39 9.35
N TYR A 67 8.63 -12.88 8.60
CA TYR A 67 7.87 -13.70 7.69
C TYR A 67 8.78 -14.14 6.53
N PRO A 68 8.92 -15.43 6.28
CA PRO A 68 9.88 -15.92 5.28
C PRO A 68 9.60 -15.44 3.85
N TYR A 69 8.36 -15.14 3.53
CA TYR A 69 8.03 -14.68 2.18
C TYR A 69 7.74 -13.19 2.18
N ARG A 70 8.51 -12.44 2.96
CA ARG A 70 8.28 -11.01 3.11
C ARG A 70 8.29 -10.24 1.78
N GLN A 71 9.22 -10.57 0.87
CA GLN A 71 9.29 -9.86 -0.38
C GLN A 71 8.05 -10.12 -1.26
N ASP A 72 7.57 -11.35 -1.27
CA ASP A 72 6.36 -11.66 -2.01
C ASP A 72 5.16 -10.95 -1.42
N MET A 73 5.12 -10.85 -0.09
CA MET A 73 4.06 -10.14 0.61
C MET A 73 4.08 -8.66 0.26
N VAL A 74 5.27 -8.06 0.18
CA VAL A 74 5.41 -6.66 -0.19
C VAL A 74 4.90 -6.45 -1.62
N MET A 75 5.24 -7.33 -2.54
CA MET A 75 4.80 -7.18 -3.92
C MET A 75 3.28 -7.35 -4.05
N ASP A 76 2.67 -8.24 -3.27
CA ASP A 76 1.23 -8.38 -3.24
C ASP A 76 0.60 -7.06 -2.81
N ALA A 77 1.17 -6.42 -1.80
CA ALA A 77 0.63 -5.16 -1.29
C ALA A 77 0.74 -4.06 -2.33
N VAL A 78 1.86 -3.98 -3.03
CA VAL A 78 2.04 -2.97 -4.07
C VAL A 78 1.00 -3.18 -5.16
N GLU A 79 0.78 -4.42 -5.55
CA GLU A 79 -0.20 -4.74 -6.57
C GLU A 79 -1.59 -4.31 -6.13
N ASN A 80 -1.92 -4.55 -4.87
CA ASN A 80 -3.21 -4.13 -4.34
C ASN A 80 -3.33 -2.60 -4.31
N CYS A 81 -2.25 -1.90 -4.00
CA CYS A 81 -2.27 -0.44 -4.01
C CYS A 81 -2.55 0.08 -5.42
N VAL A 82 -1.98 -0.56 -6.42
CA VAL A 82 -2.22 -0.15 -7.81
C VAL A 82 -3.70 -0.33 -8.16
N VAL A 83 -4.27 -1.45 -7.77
CA VAL A 83 -5.67 -1.72 -8.04
C VAL A 83 -6.57 -0.73 -7.29
N TYR A 84 -6.28 -0.47 -6.03
CA TYR A 84 -7.12 0.40 -5.23
C TYR A 84 -6.83 1.90 -5.40
N CYS A 85 -5.84 2.23 -6.23
CA CYS A 85 -5.49 3.63 -6.48
C CYS A 85 -6.71 4.40 -6.99
N ALA A 86 -7.51 3.78 -7.83
CA ALA A 86 -8.68 4.44 -8.39
C ALA A 86 -9.77 4.68 -7.35
N ASN A 87 -9.75 3.91 -6.28
CA ASN A 87 -10.77 4.04 -5.25
C ASN A 87 -10.46 5.11 -4.20
N PHE A 88 -9.24 5.61 -4.19
CA PHE A 88 -8.91 6.64 -3.22
C PHE A 88 -9.62 7.93 -3.60
N ASP A 89 -10.35 8.52 -2.68
CA ASP A 89 -11.08 9.75 -2.95
C ASP A 89 -10.44 10.90 -2.17
N PRO A 90 -9.72 11.78 -2.86
CA PRO A 90 -9.05 12.89 -2.17
C PRO A 90 -10.00 13.85 -1.48
N GLN A 91 -11.27 13.82 -1.86
CA GLN A 91 -12.23 14.70 -1.21
C GLN A 91 -12.69 14.12 0.12
N LYS A 92 -12.64 12.80 0.27
CA LYS A 92 -13.05 12.18 1.51
C LYS A 92 -11.90 12.06 2.48
N SER A 93 -10.67 12.01 1.98
CA SER A 93 -9.52 11.83 2.84
C SER A 93 -8.35 12.60 2.30
N LYS A 94 -7.63 13.26 3.16
CA LYS A 94 -6.42 13.96 2.77
C LYS A 94 -5.21 13.22 3.25
N ASN A 95 -5.39 11.97 3.66
CA ASN A 95 -4.29 11.18 4.20
C ASN A 95 -4.11 9.89 3.39
N PRO A 96 -3.56 10.00 2.19
CA PRO A 96 -3.34 8.80 1.37
C PRO A 96 -2.35 7.84 2.01
N PHE A 97 -1.42 8.34 2.81
CA PHE A 97 -0.46 7.46 3.46
C PHE A 97 -1.20 6.45 4.34
N SER A 98 -2.15 6.90 5.14
CA SER A 98 -2.92 5.98 5.98
C SER A 98 -3.78 5.05 5.15
N TYR A 99 -4.39 5.58 4.12
CA TYR A 99 -5.27 4.78 3.28
C TYR A 99 -4.50 3.61 2.66
N PHE A 100 -3.35 3.89 2.05
CA PHE A 100 -2.60 2.83 1.39
C PHE A 100 -1.85 1.95 2.37
N THR A 101 -1.51 2.46 3.55
CA THR A 101 -0.96 1.61 4.60
C THR A 101 -1.98 0.55 5.00
N GLN A 102 -3.25 0.93 5.06
CA GLN A 102 -4.30 -0.02 5.41
C GLN A 102 -4.50 -1.04 4.29
N VAL A 103 -4.41 -0.60 3.03
CA VAL A 103 -4.48 -1.53 1.90
C VAL A 103 -3.36 -2.57 2.01
N CYS A 104 -2.15 -2.11 2.34
CA CYS A 104 -1.01 -3.02 2.49
C CYS A 104 -1.21 -3.97 3.66
N TRP A 105 -1.71 -3.45 4.78
CA TRP A 105 -1.95 -4.28 5.98
C TRP A 105 -2.88 -5.44 5.64
N TYR A 106 -4.00 -5.15 4.97
CA TYR A 106 -4.94 -6.20 4.65
C TYR A 106 -4.38 -7.19 3.62
N ALA A 107 -3.56 -6.70 2.69
CA ALA A 107 -2.91 -7.60 1.74
C ALA A 107 -1.97 -8.56 2.45
N PHE A 108 -1.22 -8.05 3.43
CA PHE A 108 -0.30 -8.88 4.22
C PHE A 108 -1.07 -9.94 4.98
N ILE A 109 -2.15 -9.54 5.65
CA ILE A 109 -2.94 -10.48 6.43
C ILE A 109 -3.56 -11.57 5.55
N ARG A 110 -4.04 -11.18 4.39
CA ARG A 110 -4.63 -12.15 3.47
C ARG A 110 -3.60 -13.19 3.00
N ARG A 111 -2.38 -12.72 2.68
CA ARG A 111 -1.37 -13.65 2.20
C ARG A 111 -0.93 -14.62 3.30
N ILE A 112 -0.71 -14.11 4.48
CA ILE A 112 -0.29 -14.96 5.60
C ILE A 112 -1.38 -15.99 5.90
N GLY A 113 -2.63 -15.55 5.90
CA GLY A 113 -3.74 -16.46 6.15
C GLY A 113 -3.87 -17.53 5.08
N LYS A 114 -3.63 -17.15 3.82
CA LYS A 114 -3.72 -18.11 2.75
C LYS A 114 -2.62 -19.15 2.86
N GLU A 115 -1.43 -18.74 3.19
CA GLU A 115 -0.33 -19.68 3.32
C GLU A 115 -0.51 -20.61 4.51
N LYS A 116 -1.04 -20.11 5.60
CA LYS A 116 -1.32 -20.96 6.75
C LYS A 116 -2.33 -22.03 6.38
N ARG A 117 -3.34 -21.67 5.62
CA ARG A 117 -4.33 -22.66 5.20
C ARG A 117 -3.72 -23.72 4.30
N GLN A 118 -2.83 -23.33 3.41
CA GLN A 118 -2.19 -24.29 2.53
C GLN A 118 -1.34 -25.28 3.32
N ILE A 119 -0.64 -24.80 4.33
CA ILE A 119 0.16 -25.66 5.18
C ILE A 119 -0.73 -26.65 5.91
N GLU A 120 -1.85 -26.18 6.43
CA GLU A 120 -2.79 -27.06 7.13
C GLU A 120 -3.34 -28.14 6.22
N ILE A 121 -3.65 -27.79 4.99
CA ILE A 121 -4.17 -28.74 4.03
C ILE A 121 -3.11 -29.78 3.71
N CYS A 122 -1.86 -29.35 3.48
CA CYS A 122 -0.78 -30.26 3.20
C CYS A 122 -0.55 -31.22 4.37
N ASP A 123 -0.59 -30.70 5.59
CA ASP A 123 -0.42 -31.55 6.75
C ASP A 123 -1.51 -32.60 6.84
N LYS A 124 -2.75 -32.24 6.52
CA LYS A 124 -3.84 -33.21 6.57
C LYS A 124 -3.68 -34.26 5.49
N ILE A 125 -3.15 -33.90 4.35
CA ILE A 125 -2.97 -34.84 3.26
C ILE A 125 -1.83 -35.82 3.60
N ILE A 126 -0.79 -35.32 4.19
CA ILE A 126 0.37 -36.14 4.52
C ILE A 126 0.12 -37.03 5.74
N SER A 127 -0.59 -36.56 6.70
CA SER A 127 -0.88 -37.37 7.87
C SER A 127 -2.04 -38.36 7.60
#